data_6c6d4c8f4d40f392cabb398d4a596285
#
_entry.id   6c6d4c8f4d40f392cabb398d4a596285
#
_cell.length_a   1.000
_cell.length_b   1.000
_cell.length_c   1.000
_cell.angle_alpha   90.00
_cell.angle_beta   90.00
_cell.angle_gamma   90.00
#
_symmetry.space_group_name_H-M   'P 1'
#
loop_
_entity.id
_entity.type
_entity.pdbx_description
1 polymer ?
#
loop_
_entity_poly.entity_id
_entity_poly.type
_entity_poly.pdbx_seq_one_letter_code
_entity_poly.pdbx_strand_id
1 'polypeptide(L)'
;MAAEPRRAYVTVVTARRLHQRAFRARILQAYQARCAVCRFRHRELLDAAHILPDAHPRDEPVLPNGLARCSLPHAAFDRYLLGIRSDPTVDLWGDLLRESDGPTRQHGLLRFQGATIMVSRRPESRPDPAFLAERCASFRKAG
;
A
#
# COMPACT_ATOMS: atom_id res chain seq x y z
N MET A 1 16.86 -35.99 -13.53
CA MET A 1 15.75 -35.85 -12.59
C MET A 1 15.90 -34.69 -11.60
N ALA A 2 17.08 -34.16 -11.33
CA ALA A 2 17.30 -33.01 -10.45
C ALA A 2 16.86 -31.66 -11.05
N ALA A 3 16.51 -31.59 -12.33
CA ALA A 3 16.17 -30.32 -13.01
C ALA A 3 14.70 -29.90 -12.89
N GLU A 4 13.77 -30.84 -12.63
CA GLU A 4 12.34 -30.54 -12.60
C GLU A 4 11.89 -29.66 -11.43
N PRO A 5 12.27 -29.91 -10.17
CA PRO A 5 11.88 -29.06 -9.05
C PRO A 5 12.41 -27.63 -9.20
N ARG A 6 13.61 -27.48 -9.74
CA ARG A 6 14.24 -26.20 -9.97
C ARG A 6 13.52 -25.40 -11.07
N ARG A 7 13.13 -26.08 -12.16
CA ARG A 7 12.34 -25.46 -13.24
C ARG A 7 10.98 -25.01 -12.75
N ALA A 8 10.28 -25.85 -12.00
CA ALA A 8 8.99 -25.52 -11.40
C ALA A 8 9.10 -24.30 -10.48
N TYR A 9 10.13 -24.24 -9.64
CA TYR A 9 10.37 -23.09 -8.76
C TYR A 9 10.60 -21.81 -9.55
N VAL A 10 11.47 -21.83 -10.56
CA VAL A 10 11.76 -20.68 -11.42
C VAL A 10 10.50 -20.20 -12.15
N THR A 11 9.67 -21.13 -12.64
CA THR A 11 8.42 -20.79 -13.31
C THR A 11 7.45 -20.09 -12.36
N VAL A 12 7.30 -20.58 -11.13
CA VAL A 12 6.43 -19.96 -10.11
C VAL A 12 6.91 -18.55 -9.76
N VAL A 13 8.22 -18.37 -9.54
CA VAL A 13 8.81 -17.06 -9.23
C VAL A 13 8.60 -16.08 -10.40
N THR A 14 8.80 -16.54 -11.64
CA THR A 14 8.61 -15.72 -12.84
C THR A 14 7.14 -15.30 -12.99
N ALA A 15 6.20 -16.22 -12.80
CA ALA A 15 4.77 -15.93 -12.86
C ALA A 15 4.37 -14.91 -11.81
N ARG A 16 4.88 -15.04 -10.58
CA ARG A 16 4.63 -14.09 -9.49
C ARG A 16 5.15 -12.69 -9.82
N ARG A 17 6.36 -12.58 -10.39
CA ARG A 17 6.95 -11.30 -10.81
C ARG A 17 6.14 -10.63 -11.91
N LEU A 18 5.71 -11.38 -12.91
CA LEU A 18 4.84 -10.87 -13.97
C LEU A 18 3.52 -10.36 -13.42
N HIS A 19 2.95 -11.08 -12.49
CA HIS A 19 1.71 -10.73 -11.83
C HIS A 19 1.83 -9.42 -11.04
N GLN A 20 2.92 -9.27 -10.28
CA GLN A 20 3.22 -8.06 -9.53
C GLN A 20 3.44 -6.85 -10.44
N ARG A 21 4.12 -7.05 -11.59
CA ARG A 21 4.29 -5.99 -12.59
C ARG A 21 2.97 -5.53 -13.18
N ALA A 22 2.10 -6.46 -13.52
CA ALA A 22 0.77 -6.15 -14.06
C ALA A 22 -0.09 -5.41 -13.03
N PHE A 23 -0.07 -5.87 -11.80
CA PHE A 23 -0.76 -5.21 -10.68
C PHE A 23 -0.24 -3.78 -10.48
N ARG A 24 1.09 -3.60 -10.42
CA ARG A 24 1.72 -2.28 -10.28
C ARG A 24 1.30 -1.35 -11.41
N ALA A 25 1.35 -1.81 -12.65
CA ALA A 25 0.98 -0.99 -13.80
C ALA A 25 -0.48 -0.52 -13.73
N ARG A 26 -1.39 -1.42 -13.34
CA ARG A 26 -2.82 -1.08 -13.21
C ARG A 26 -3.07 -0.11 -12.06
N ILE A 27 -2.41 -0.30 -10.93
CA ILE A 27 -2.54 0.61 -9.77
C ILE A 27 -1.99 2.00 -10.13
N LEU A 28 -0.80 2.09 -10.72
CA LEU A 28 -0.24 3.37 -11.11
C LEU A 28 -1.12 4.10 -12.13
N GLN A 29 -1.74 3.37 -13.05
CA GLN A 29 -2.69 3.96 -13.99
C GLN A 29 -3.93 4.50 -13.27
N ALA A 30 -4.50 3.74 -12.35
CA ALA A 30 -5.68 4.14 -11.58
C ALA A 30 -5.42 5.40 -10.74
N TYR A 31 -4.22 5.56 -10.23
CA TYR A 31 -3.82 6.71 -9.41
C TYR A 31 -3.09 7.80 -10.22
N GLN A 32 -3.07 7.70 -11.54
CA GLN A 32 -2.43 8.68 -12.43
C GLN A 32 -0.95 8.91 -12.09
N ALA A 33 -0.24 7.83 -11.73
CA ALA A 33 1.16 7.86 -11.32
C ALA A 33 1.44 8.85 -10.18
N ARG A 34 0.56 8.88 -9.18
CA ARG A 34 0.71 9.72 -7.98
C ARG A 34 0.60 8.87 -6.72
N CYS A 35 1.36 9.23 -5.71
CA CYS A 35 1.19 8.64 -4.38
C CYS A 35 -0.18 9.02 -3.81
N ALA A 36 -0.93 8.05 -3.31
CA ALA A 36 -2.24 8.29 -2.72
C ALA A 36 -2.18 9.19 -1.48
N VAL A 37 -1.08 9.13 -0.72
CA VAL A 37 -0.92 9.89 0.53
C VAL A 37 -0.35 11.29 0.26
N CYS A 38 0.82 11.38 -0.39
CA CYS A 38 1.52 12.65 -0.55
C CYS A 38 1.43 13.26 -1.96
N ARG A 39 0.81 12.56 -2.92
CA ARG A 39 0.61 12.99 -4.30
C ARG A 39 1.90 13.16 -5.11
N PHE A 40 2.99 12.58 -4.66
CA PHE A 40 4.28 12.58 -5.36
C PHE A 40 4.15 11.89 -6.71
N ARG A 41 4.75 12.46 -7.78
CA ARG A 41 4.48 12.07 -9.18
C ARG A 41 5.60 11.34 -9.89
N HIS A 42 6.64 10.93 -9.22
CA HIS A 42 7.77 10.24 -9.85
C HIS A 42 7.57 8.73 -9.79
N ARG A 43 7.26 8.14 -10.95
CA ARG A 43 6.96 6.70 -11.08
C ARG A 43 8.05 5.82 -10.50
N GLU A 44 9.31 6.25 -10.63
CA GLU A 44 10.49 5.52 -10.14
C GLU A 44 10.46 5.31 -8.63
N LEU A 45 9.75 6.16 -7.90
CA LEU A 45 9.66 6.10 -6.44
C LEU A 45 8.29 5.59 -5.98
N LEU A 46 7.41 5.21 -6.91
CA LEU A 46 6.08 4.73 -6.58
C LEU A 46 6.00 3.22 -6.68
N ASP A 47 5.26 2.63 -5.77
CA ASP A 47 4.93 1.20 -5.76
C ASP A 47 3.44 0.99 -5.58
N ALA A 48 2.99 -0.21 -5.93
CA ALA A 48 1.65 -0.67 -5.62
C ALA A 48 1.69 -1.43 -4.28
N ALA A 49 1.04 -0.88 -3.28
CA ALA A 49 0.92 -1.50 -1.97
C ALA A 49 -0.38 -2.30 -1.91
N HIS A 50 -0.33 -3.53 -1.41
CA HIS A 50 -1.52 -4.32 -1.10
C HIS A 50 -2.15 -3.82 0.20
N ILE A 51 -3.46 -3.66 0.22
CA ILE A 51 -4.20 -3.32 1.44
C ILE A 51 -4.20 -4.52 2.38
N LEU A 52 -4.61 -5.68 1.88
CA LEU A 52 -4.47 -6.94 2.58
C LEU A 52 -3.16 -7.61 2.16
N PRO A 53 -2.36 -8.13 3.11
CA PRO A 53 -1.07 -8.76 2.79
C PRO A 53 -1.20 -9.95 1.84
N ASP A 54 -0.15 -10.23 1.08
CA ASP A 54 -0.08 -11.36 0.13
C ASP A 54 -0.41 -12.71 0.76
N ALA A 55 -0.19 -12.87 2.05
CA ALA A 55 -0.50 -14.10 2.77
C ALA A 55 -1.96 -14.19 3.25
N HIS A 56 -2.77 -13.15 3.05
CA HIS A 56 -4.17 -13.12 3.48
C HIS A 56 -5.03 -13.94 2.50
N PRO A 57 -5.97 -14.77 3.00
CA PRO A 57 -6.80 -15.60 2.11
C PRO A 57 -7.62 -14.82 1.07
N ARG A 58 -7.92 -13.56 1.33
CA ARG A 58 -8.63 -12.68 0.41
C ARG A 58 -7.70 -11.74 -0.36
N ASP A 59 -6.40 -11.96 -0.30
CA ASP A 59 -5.44 -11.16 -1.06
C ASP A 59 -5.58 -11.47 -2.55
N GLU A 60 -6.25 -10.61 -3.23
CA GLU A 60 -6.42 -10.68 -4.68
C GLU A 60 -5.65 -9.52 -5.32
N PRO A 61 -4.94 -9.75 -6.44
CA PRO A 61 -4.21 -8.71 -7.14
C PRO A 61 -5.15 -7.83 -7.97
N VAL A 62 -6.19 -7.31 -7.35
CA VAL A 62 -7.21 -6.48 -7.99
C VAL A 62 -7.10 -5.04 -7.50
N LEU A 63 -7.57 -4.09 -8.32
CA LEU A 63 -7.49 -2.67 -8.03
C LEU A 63 -8.03 -2.27 -6.65
N PRO A 64 -9.18 -2.81 -6.20
CA PRO A 64 -9.70 -2.46 -4.88
C PRO A 64 -8.82 -2.89 -3.70
N ASN A 65 -7.85 -3.78 -3.92
CA ASN A 65 -6.89 -4.20 -2.90
C ASN A 65 -5.54 -3.49 -3.04
N GLY A 66 -5.46 -2.40 -3.77
CA GLY A 66 -4.19 -1.73 -4.04
C GLY A 66 -4.23 -0.23 -3.85
N LEU A 67 -3.06 0.32 -3.51
CA LEU A 67 -2.82 1.74 -3.35
C LEU A 67 -1.48 2.10 -3.97
N ALA A 68 -1.43 3.22 -4.71
CA ALA A 68 -0.16 3.76 -5.20
C ALA A 68 0.50 4.57 -4.08
N ARG A 69 1.76 4.27 -3.75
CA ARG A 69 2.49 4.92 -2.67
C ARG A 69 3.96 5.08 -2.97
N CYS A 70 4.53 6.18 -2.52
CA CYS A 70 5.97 6.33 -2.50
C CYS A 70 6.58 5.61 -1.27
N SER A 71 7.92 5.51 -1.24
CA SER A 71 8.64 4.59 -0.33
C SER A 71 8.32 4.78 1.14
N LEU A 72 8.24 6.01 1.64
CA LEU A 72 8.04 6.24 3.07
C LEU A 72 6.62 5.86 3.54
N PRO A 73 5.52 6.35 2.94
CA PRO A 73 4.19 5.89 3.31
C PRO A 73 3.99 4.39 3.09
N HIS A 74 4.60 3.80 2.05
CA HIS A 74 4.50 2.36 1.78
C HIS A 74 5.13 1.55 2.92
N ALA A 75 6.38 1.87 3.29
CA ALA A 75 7.06 1.18 4.38
C ALA A 75 6.34 1.36 5.72
N ALA A 76 5.86 2.56 6.01
CA ALA A 76 5.12 2.84 7.22
C ALA A 76 3.81 2.04 7.30
N PHE A 77 3.09 1.92 6.19
CA PHE A 77 1.87 1.13 6.11
C PHE A 77 2.14 -0.36 6.32
N ASP A 78 3.16 -0.90 5.65
CA ASP A 78 3.49 -2.31 5.76
C ASP A 78 3.91 -2.70 7.18
N ARG A 79 4.49 -1.78 7.93
CA ARG A 79 4.94 -1.99 9.31
C ARG A 79 3.97 -1.51 10.37
N TYR A 80 2.75 -1.18 9.98
CA TYR A 80 1.68 -0.73 10.90
C TYR A 80 2.00 0.56 11.66
N LEU A 81 2.87 1.40 11.11
CA LEU A 81 3.11 2.75 11.63
C LEU A 81 2.12 3.77 11.04
N LEU A 82 1.51 3.43 9.91
CA LEU A 82 0.50 4.21 9.24
C LEU A 82 -0.67 3.30 8.88
N GLY A 83 -1.87 3.71 9.23
CA GLY A 83 -3.10 3.05 8.83
C GLY A 83 -3.94 3.95 7.95
N ILE A 84 -4.89 3.37 7.21
CA ILE A 84 -5.88 4.10 6.45
C ILE A 84 -7.24 3.57 6.81
N ARG A 85 -8.10 4.48 7.26
CA ARG A 85 -9.47 4.13 7.64
C ARG A 85 -10.33 3.89 6.41
N SER A 86 -11.51 3.32 6.62
CA SER A 86 -12.46 3.07 5.53
C SER A 86 -13.04 4.35 4.91
N ASP A 87 -12.94 5.51 5.57
CA ASP A 87 -13.46 6.80 5.11
C ASP A 87 -12.58 7.65 4.18
N PRO A 88 -11.57 7.27 3.52
CA PRO A 88 -10.21 6.77 3.67
C PRO A 88 -9.25 7.87 4.16
N THR A 89 -9.17 8.05 5.44
CA THR A 89 -8.27 9.01 6.09
C THR A 89 -7.06 8.31 6.70
N VAL A 90 -5.94 9.02 6.76
CA VAL A 90 -4.69 8.53 7.33
C VAL A 90 -4.73 8.60 8.85
N ASP A 91 -4.25 7.54 9.49
CA ASP A 91 -4.05 7.48 10.93
C ASP A 91 -2.62 7.00 11.22
N LEU A 92 -1.89 7.73 12.05
CA LEU A 92 -0.51 7.39 12.40
C LEU A 92 -0.45 6.77 13.78
N TRP A 93 0.52 5.87 13.97
CA TRP A 93 0.76 5.24 15.26
C TRP A 93 1.08 6.30 16.31
N GLY A 94 0.51 6.14 17.52
CA GLY A 94 0.60 7.13 18.59
C GLY A 94 2.01 7.53 18.97
N ASP A 95 2.97 6.60 18.96
CA ASP A 95 4.36 6.90 19.27
C ASP A 95 5.00 7.85 18.26
N LEU A 96 4.64 7.75 16.98
CA LEU A 96 5.09 8.72 15.96
C LEU A 96 4.57 10.11 16.25
N LEU A 97 3.35 10.21 16.74
CA LEU A 97 2.75 11.51 17.08
C LEU A 97 3.42 12.18 18.27
N ARG A 98 4.02 11.38 19.16
CA ARG A 98 4.68 11.89 20.39
C ARG A 98 6.16 12.13 20.25
N GLU A 99 6.81 11.62 19.22
CA GLU A 99 8.22 11.94 18.95
C GLU A 99 8.41 13.43 18.70
N SER A 100 9.52 13.97 19.11
CA SER A 100 9.69 15.42 19.22
C SER A 100 10.65 16.04 18.22
N ASP A 101 11.14 15.34 17.22
CA ASP A 101 12.11 15.98 16.33
C ASP A 101 12.23 15.31 14.96
N GLY A 102 12.62 16.10 13.95
CA GLY A 102 13.00 15.68 12.63
C GLY A 102 12.05 16.12 11.51
N PRO A 103 12.59 16.74 10.46
CA PRO A 103 11.78 17.22 9.33
C PRO A 103 11.10 16.09 8.54
N THR A 104 11.69 14.90 8.44
CA THR A 104 11.08 13.76 7.76
C THR A 104 9.82 13.31 8.46
N ARG A 105 9.85 13.20 9.78
CA ARG A 105 8.66 12.86 10.56
C ARG A 105 7.57 13.93 10.40
N GLN A 106 7.94 15.20 10.57
CA GLN A 106 7.00 16.32 10.52
C GLN A 106 6.35 16.47 9.14
N HIS A 107 7.13 16.50 8.09
CA HIS A 107 6.65 16.78 6.73
C HIS A 107 6.30 15.54 5.94
N GLY A 108 6.93 14.40 6.22
CA GLY A 108 6.71 13.16 5.51
C GLY A 108 5.63 12.25 6.11
N LEU A 109 5.29 12.44 7.37
CA LEU A 109 4.33 11.60 8.09
C LEU A 109 3.29 12.42 8.85
N LEU A 110 3.68 13.23 9.84
CA LEU A 110 2.74 13.94 10.72
C LEU A 110 1.76 14.85 9.97
N ARG A 111 2.22 15.47 8.90
CA ARG A 111 1.41 16.35 8.07
C ARG A 111 0.17 15.64 7.50
N PHE A 112 0.25 14.32 7.36
CA PHE A 112 -0.85 13.54 6.76
C PHE A 112 -1.82 12.96 7.79
N GLN A 113 -1.59 13.15 9.08
CA GLN A 113 -2.52 12.70 10.11
C GLN A 113 -3.90 13.31 9.86
N GLY A 114 -4.92 12.46 9.73
CA GLY A 114 -6.28 12.88 9.46
C GLY A 114 -6.56 13.31 8.01
N ALA A 115 -5.56 13.31 7.14
CA ALA A 115 -5.73 13.69 5.73
C ALA A 115 -6.47 12.59 4.96
N THR A 116 -7.37 13.00 4.07
CA THR A 116 -8.02 12.07 3.12
C THR A 116 -7.04 11.73 2.02
N ILE A 117 -6.87 10.44 1.73
CA ILE A 117 -6.02 10.02 0.61
C ILE A 117 -6.68 10.32 -0.74
N MET A 118 -5.84 10.44 -1.78
CA MET A 118 -6.33 10.52 -3.15
C MET A 118 -6.76 9.12 -3.61
N VAL A 119 -7.93 9.03 -4.24
CA VAL A 119 -8.43 7.77 -4.81
C VAL A 119 -8.80 7.96 -6.28
N SER A 120 -8.97 6.86 -7.01
CA SER A 120 -9.36 6.90 -8.41
C SER A 120 -10.73 7.56 -8.57
N ARG A 121 -10.92 8.27 -9.69
CA ARG A 121 -12.22 8.81 -10.06
C ARG A 121 -13.22 7.70 -10.39
N ARG A 122 -12.74 6.55 -10.87
CA ARG A 122 -13.59 5.40 -11.19
C ARG A 122 -13.89 4.62 -9.90
N PRO A 123 -15.17 4.49 -9.50
CA PRO A 123 -15.51 3.79 -8.26
C PRO A 123 -15.00 2.36 -8.19
N GLU A 124 -14.99 1.64 -9.33
CA GLU A 124 -14.52 0.26 -9.43
C GLU A 124 -13.01 0.10 -9.20
N SER A 125 -12.26 1.19 -9.30
CA SER A 125 -10.80 1.20 -9.09
C SER A 125 -10.41 1.74 -7.72
N ARG A 126 -11.37 2.12 -6.89
CA ARG A 126 -11.12 2.64 -5.55
C ARG A 126 -10.83 1.53 -4.57
N PRO A 127 -10.08 1.83 -3.49
CA PRO A 127 -9.87 0.86 -2.41
C PRO A 127 -11.22 0.37 -1.86
N ASP A 128 -11.32 -0.94 -1.66
CA ASP A 128 -12.51 -1.52 -1.02
C ASP A 128 -12.54 -1.09 0.46
N PRO A 129 -13.59 -0.39 0.91
CA PRO A 129 -13.70 0.04 2.31
C PRO A 129 -13.62 -1.12 3.31
N ALA A 130 -14.10 -2.31 2.93
CA ALA A 130 -14.01 -3.49 3.79
C ALA A 130 -12.54 -3.94 3.96
N PHE A 131 -11.75 -3.89 2.90
CA PHE A 131 -10.31 -4.21 2.98
C PHE A 131 -9.57 -3.18 3.85
N LEU A 132 -9.87 -1.90 3.68
CA LEU A 132 -9.29 -0.85 4.50
C LEU A 132 -9.66 -1.02 5.97
N ALA A 133 -10.90 -1.34 6.28
CA ALA A 133 -11.38 -1.56 7.64
C ALA A 133 -10.65 -2.75 8.30
N GLU A 134 -10.50 -3.85 7.57
CA GLU A 134 -9.77 -5.04 8.07
C GLU A 134 -8.30 -4.73 8.33
N ARG A 135 -7.65 -4.05 7.41
CA ARG A 135 -6.25 -3.61 7.58
C ARG A 135 -6.09 -2.65 8.75
N CYS A 136 -7.03 -1.72 8.90
CA CYS A 136 -7.03 -0.74 9.99
C CYS A 136 -7.20 -1.42 11.35
N ALA A 137 -8.00 -2.48 11.44
CA ALA A 137 -8.13 -3.26 12.66
C ALA A 137 -6.80 -3.91 13.06
N SER A 138 -6.04 -4.42 12.11
CA SER A 138 -4.69 -4.96 12.35
C SER A 138 -3.71 -3.86 12.79
N PHE A 139 -3.80 -2.68 12.20
CA PHE A 139 -3.02 -1.51 12.60
C PHE A 139 -3.28 -1.12 14.06
N ARG A 140 -4.55 -1.05 14.46
CA ARG A 140 -4.93 -0.71 15.84
C ARG A 140 -4.45 -1.74 16.86
N LYS A 141 -4.45 -3.02 16.49
CA LYS A 141 -3.93 -4.09 17.36
C LYS A 141 -2.41 -4.03 17.51
N ALA A 142 -1.69 -3.62 16.46
CA ALA A 142 -0.24 -3.48 16.49
C ALA A 142 0.22 -2.25 17.27
N GLY A 143 -0.59 -1.20 17.27
CA GLY A 143 -0.33 0.03 18.01
C GLY A 143 -1.01 0.05 19.35
#